data_8dc14639d61611695f509a75f1678691
#
_entry.id   8dc14639d61611695f509a75f1678691
#
_cell.length_a   1.000
_cell.length_b   1.000
_cell.length_c   1.000
_cell.angle_alpha   90.00
_cell.angle_beta   90.00
_cell.angle_gamma   90.00
#
_symmetry.space_group_name_H-M   'P 1'
#
loop_
_entity.id
_entity.type
_entity.pdbx_description
1 polymer ?
#
loop_
_entity_poly.entity_id
_entity_poly.type
_entity_poly.pdbx_seq_one_letter_code
_entity_poly.pdbx_strand_id
1 'polypeptide(L)'
;MDAVVCIYEAEHFMDEPPGRTREARIYTLDQPENILLIKEWRAILDEYAKKDGHSRLLAVETYSPPPSLLDWFGNETHPGSQIPFYYQLTFSDREWNTTVLDFLIHWQADVLPRSSYNWVLDNHDNHRTSSRLFDESVDVWNMIVLLLPGLASVYYGTELGMEDLKLRRDQGQDHFNGGLGRVDRRDGYRGPMLWDDTENAGFTTGKKPWLPVHPNFWRTNVNVQKRDPNSHLNTFKRLAALRKTPIMTHGDFHTHIIRTWVYMFTRSLEDETIAVLVNIGTEWEEICTKHVGCEMPSSMFVHTRSGNSDLNIGDKVFSNSKSSRCIRMRPHSGLVLSTSEAFSVHSSIFLLLLAISSYFIA
;
A
#
# COMPACT_ATOMS: atom_id res chain seq x y z
N MET A 1 -18.40 0.20 -2.10
CA MET A 1 -19.36 -0.86 -2.53
C MET A 1 -18.58 -2.15 -2.62
N ASP A 2 -19.02 -3.15 -1.90
CA ASP A 2 -18.45 -4.48 -1.79
C ASP A 2 -18.94 -5.39 -2.93
N ALA A 3 -18.08 -6.27 -3.43
CA ALA A 3 -18.38 -7.38 -4.38
C ALA A 3 -19.29 -7.00 -5.57
N VAL A 4 -19.11 -5.81 -6.15
CA VAL A 4 -19.98 -5.31 -7.22
C VAL A 4 -20.01 -6.18 -8.47
N VAL A 5 -19.05 -7.05 -8.63
CA VAL A 5 -18.95 -8.01 -9.74
C VAL A 5 -19.95 -9.15 -9.66
N CYS A 6 -20.61 -9.34 -8.49
CA CYS A 6 -21.51 -10.45 -8.19
C CYS A 6 -22.98 -10.04 -8.06
N ILE A 7 -23.37 -8.80 -8.40
CA ILE A 7 -24.74 -8.30 -8.15
C ILE A 7 -25.75 -8.92 -9.13
N TYR A 8 -25.36 -9.05 -10.39
CA TYR A 8 -26.19 -9.66 -11.43
C TYR A 8 -25.69 -11.07 -11.79
N GLU A 9 -26.63 -11.96 -12.03
CA GLU A 9 -26.45 -13.27 -12.65
C GLU A 9 -27.04 -13.26 -14.07
N ALA A 10 -26.53 -14.12 -14.95
CA ALA A 10 -27.12 -14.32 -16.27
C ALA A 10 -28.59 -14.80 -16.17
N GLU A 11 -29.46 -14.28 -17.02
CA GLU A 11 -30.92 -14.45 -16.94
C GLU A 11 -31.42 -15.91 -16.91
N HIS A 12 -30.64 -16.83 -17.48
CA HIS A 12 -31.08 -18.23 -17.62
C HIS A 12 -30.64 -19.15 -16.49
N PHE A 13 -30.02 -18.61 -15.41
CA PHE A 13 -29.59 -19.36 -14.23
C PHE A 13 -28.85 -20.65 -14.57
N MET A 14 -27.95 -20.59 -15.56
CA MET A 14 -27.17 -21.73 -15.99
C MET A 14 -26.11 -22.08 -14.96
N ASP A 15 -25.81 -23.38 -14.84
CA ASP A 15 -24.69 -23.83 -14.04
C ASP A 15 -23.35 -23.35 -14.63
N GLU A 16 -22.45 -22.88 -13.76
CA GLU A 16 -21.13 -22.46 -14.18
C GLU A 16 -20.35 -23.63 -14.82
N PRO A 17 -19.51 -23.37 -15.82
CA PRO A 17 -18.58 -24.35 -16.32
C PRO A 17 -17.73 -24.98 -15.20
N PRO A 18 -17.29 -26.25 -15.35
CA PRO A 18 -16.40 -26.86 -14.37
C PRO A 18 -15.13 -26.05 -14.14
N GLY A 19 -14.83 -25.69 -12.90
CA GLY A 19 -13.66 -24.92 -12.51
C GLY A 19 -13.90 -24.11 -11.24
N ARG A 20 -12.79 -23.67 -10.63
CA ARG A 20 -12.84 -22.81 -9.42
C ARG A 20 -12.22 -21.44 -9.65
N THR A 21 -11.70 -21.19 -10.84
CA THR A 21 -11.08 -19.91 -11.19
C THR A 21 -12.15 -18.86 -11.51
N ARG A 22 -11.77 -17.59 -11.49
CA ARG A 22 -12.65 -16.48 -11.88
C ARG A 22 -13.16 -16.63 -13.32
N GLU A 23 -12.29 -17.07 -14.22
CA GLU A 23 -12.59 -17.25 -15.65
C GLU A 23 -13.64 -18.35 -15.91
N ALA A 24 -13.82 -19.28 -14.97
CA ALA A 24 -14.87 -20.29 -15.06
C ALA A 24 -16.25 -19.78 -14.56
N ARG A 25 -16.32 -18.58 -13.98
CA ARG A 25 -17.54 -18.00 -13.42
C ARG A 25 -18.16 -16.99 -14.38
N ILE A 26 -18.57 -17.46 -15.54
CA ILE A 26 -19.05 -16.63 -16.65
C ILE A 26 -20.51 -16.17 -16.51
N TYR A 27 -21.29 -16.81 -15.66
CA TYR A 27 -22.71 -16.50 -15.45
C TYR A 27 -22.99 -15.72 -14.16
N THR A 28 -22.09 -15.79 -13.18
CA THR A 28 -22.30 -15.17 -11.86
C THR A 28 -21.31 -14.05 -11.54
N LEU A 29 -20.31 -13.79 -12.40
CA LEU A 29 -19.35 -12.70 -12.24
C LEU A 29 -19.32 -11.80 -13.47
N ASP A 30 -18.97 -10.54 -13.22
CA ASP A 30 -18.64 -9.53 -14.24
C ASP A 30 -19.73 -9.34 -15.32
N GLN A 31 -21.01 -9.55 -14.98
CA GLN A 31 -22.09 -9.30 -15.91
C GLN A 31 -22.14 -7.81 -16.30
N PRO A 32 -22.41 -7.48 -17.59
CA PRO A 32 -22.42 -6.10 -18.08
C PRO A 32 -23.39 -5.19 -17.30
N GLU A 33 -24.49 -5.75 -16.77
CA GLU A 33 -25.49 -5.09 -15.97
C GLU A 33 -24.91 -4.50 -14.68
N ASN A 34 -23.88 -5.10 -14.11
CA ASN A 34 -23.18 -4.57 -12.95
C ASN A 34 -22.58 -3.18 -13.23
N ILE A 35 -21.99 -3.00 -14.43
CA ILE A 35 -21.42 -1.72 -14.85
C ILE A 35 -22.51 -0.67 -15.07
N LEU A 36 -23.65 -1.06 -15.65
CA LEU A 36 -24.80 -0.14 -15.85
C LEU A 36 -25.33 0.34 -14.49
N LEU A 37 -25.44 -0.57 -13.52
CA LEU A 37 -25.88 -0.22 -12.17
C LEU A 37 -24.92 0.75 -11.47
N ILE A 38 -23.62 0.57 -11.62
CA ILE A 38 -22.63 1.49 -11.05
C ILE A 38 -22.74 2.90 -11.68
N LYS A 39 -22.99 2.99 -12.97
CA LYS A 39 -23.24 4.27 -13.66
C LYS A 39 -24.53 4.95 -13.17
N GLU A 40 -25.57 4.19 -12.93
CA GLU A 40 -26.83 4.68 -12.34
C GLU A 40 -26.58 5.23 -10.91
N TRP A 41 -25.90 4.48 -10.05
CA TRP A 41 -25.57 4.95 -8.71
C TRP A 41 -24.69 6.20 -8.73
N ARG A 42 -23.74 6.27 -9.66
CA ARG A 42 -22.92 7.46 -9.85
C ARG A 42 -23.78 8.68 -10.20
N ALA A 43 -24.73 8.54 -11.13
CA ALA A 43 -25.63 9.62 -11.52
C ALA A 43 -26.46 10.13 -10.33
N ILE A 44 -26.95 9.24 -9.49
CA ILE A 44 -27.68 9.58 -8.25
C ILE A 44 -26.76 10.37 -7.29
N LEU A 45 -25.55 9.91 -7.07
CA LEU A 45 -24.59 10.59 -6.19
C LEU A 45 -24.25 12.00 -6.71
N ASP A 46 -24.10 12.15 -8.01
CA ASP A 46 -23.85 13.44 -8.66
C ASP A 46 -25.03 14.39 -8.58
N GLU A 47 -26.26 13.88 -8.63
CA GLU A 47 -27.47 14.67 -8.41
C GLU A 47 -27.47 15.27 -6.99
N TYR A 48 -27.16 14.46 -5.97
CA TYR A 48 -27.04 14.95 -4.60
C TYR A 48 -25.88 15.93 -4.42
N ALA A 49 -24.72 15.68 -5.08
CA ALA A 49 -23.59 16.59 -5.05
C ALA A 49 -23.94 17.98 -5.62
N LYS A 50 -24.75 18.03 -6.68
CA LYS A 50 -25.26 19.28 -7.25
C LYS A 50 -26.23 20.01 -6.32
N LYS A 51 -27.02 19.29 -5.51
CA LYS A 51 -28.02 19.88 -4.60
C LYS A 51 -27.38 20.58 -3.40
N ASP A 52 -26.34 20.01 -2.83
CA ASP A 52 -25.75 20.50 -1.58
C ASP A 52 -24.29 20.96 -1.69
N GLY A 53 -23.68 20.88 -2.87
CA GLY A 53 -22.29 21.30 -3.13
C GLY A 53 -21.23 20.36 -2.56
N HIS A 54 -21.60 19.18 -2.03
CA HIS A 54 -20.67 18.22 -1.47
C HIS A 54 -20.40 17.06 -2.43
N SER A 55 -19.14 16.90 -2.86
CA SER A 55 -18.72 15.77 -3.69
C SER A 55 -18.95 14.43 -2.97
N ARG A 56 -19.43 13.43 -3.72
CA ARG A 56 -19.57 12.05 -3.25
C ARG A 56 -18.62 11.17 -4.02
N LEU A 57 -17.95 10.30 -3.28
CA LEU A 57 -17.01 9.34 -3.84
C LEU A 57 -17.68 7.97 -3.92
N LEU A 58 -17.56 7.33 -5.08
CA LEU A 58 -17.93 5.94 -5.30
C LEU A 58 -16.66 5.11 -5.52
N ALA A 59 -16.37 4.21 -4.60
CA ALA A 59 -15.31 3.23 -4.70
C ALA A 59 -15.93 1.84 -4.77
N VAL A 60 -15.41 0.96 -5.65
CA VAL A 60 -15.98 -0.36 -5.91
C VAL A 60 -14.93 -1.45 -5.87
N GLU A 61 -15.29 -2.58 -5.29
CA GLU A 61 -14.47 -3.77 -5.23
C GLU A 61 -14.74 -4.66 -6.44
N THR A 62 -13.75 -4.76 -7.35
CA THR A 62 -13.94 -5.48 -8.60
C THR A 62 -13.03 -6.70 -8.76
N TYR A 63 -11.80 -6.67 -8.26
CA TYR A 63 -10.73 -7.63 -8.58
C TYR A 63 -10.46 -7.79 -10.10
N SER A 64 -10.99 -6.88 -10.91
CA SER A 64 -10.83 -6.91 -12.36
C SER A 64 -9.42 -6.51 -12.78
N PRO A 65 -8.87 -7.11 -13.85
CA PRO A 65 -7.58 -6.67 -14.40
C PRO A 65 -7.70 -5.27 -15.04
N PRO A 66 -6.58 -4.51 -15.23
CA PRO A 66 -6.60 -3.14 -15.71
C PRO A 66 -7.44 -2.87 -16.97
N PRO A 67 -7.43 -3.70 -18.02
CA PRO A 67 -8.29 -3.46 -19.19
C PRO A 67 -9.79 -3.44 -18.83
N SER A 68 -10.23 -4.32 -17.94
CA SER A 68 -11.64 -4.37 -17.50
C SER A 68 -11.96 -3.28 -16.48
N LEU A 69 -10.97 -2.68 -15.81
CA LEU A 69 -11.20 -1.55 -14.91
C LEU A 69 -11.70 -0.31 -15.66
N LEU A 70 -11.34 -0.13 -16.94
CA LEU A 70 -11.83 0.98 -17.75
C LEU A 70 -13.36 1.04 -17.80
N ASP A 71 -14.02 -0.11 -17.90
CA ASP A 71 -15.48 -0.18 -17.96
C ASP A 71 -16.12 0.33 -16.66
N TRP A 72 -15.48 0.09 -15.51
CA TRP A 72 -15.96 0.53 -14.21
C TRP A 72 -15.77 2.04 -13.98
N PHE A 73 -14.78 2.68 -14.62
CA PHE A 73 -14.63 4.13 -14.62
C PHE A 73 -15.71 4.82 -15.46
N GLY A 74 -16.20 4.12 -16.49
CA GLY A 74 -17.13 4.71 -17.46
C GLY A 74 -16.43 5.71 -18.38
N ASN A 75 -17.16 6.74 -18.82
CA ASN A 75 -16.64 7.79 -19.68
C ASN A 75 -17.22 9.17 -19.27
N GLU A 76 -16.85 10.22 -19.99
CA GLU A 76 -17.28 11.60 -19.69
C GLU A 76 -18.80 11.78 -19.69
N THR A 77 -19.53 11.09 -20.57
CA THR A 77 -20.99 11.20 -20.69
C THR A 77 -21.74 10.28 -19.74
N HIS A 78 -21.13 9.15 -19.36
CA HIS A 78 -21.68 8.15 -18.44
C HIS A 78 -20.58 7.72 -17.46
N PRO A 79 -20.24 8.57 -16.49
CA PRO A 79 -19.21 8.27 -15.51
C PRO A 79 -19.65 7.11 -14.59
N GLY A 80 -18.69 6.27 -14.24
CA GLY A 80 -18.87 5.18 -13.29
C GLY A 80 -18.22 5.48 -11.94
N SER A 81 -17.56 4.49 -11.38
CA SER A 81 -16.82 4.63 -10.13
C SER A 81 -15.59 5.53 -10.29
N GLN A 82 -15.30 6.37 -9.30
CA GLN A 82 -14.02 7.10 -9.27
C GLN A 82 -12.86 6.21 -8.87
N ILE A 83 -13.10 5.15 -8.09
CA ILE A 83 -12.08 4.24 -7.58
C ILE A 83 -12.57 2.80 -7.73
N PRO A 84 -12.48 2.21 -8.92
CA PRO A 84 -12.46 0.75 -9.02
C PRO A 84 -11.08 0.29 -8.51
N PHE A 85 -11.07 -0.47 -7.41
CA PHE A 85 -9.83 -0.84 -6.76
C PHE A 85 -8.97 -1.79 -7.61
N TYR A 86 -7.66 -1.48 -7.71
CA TYR A 86 -6.66 -2.33 -8.30
C TYR A 86 -5.99 -3.20 -7.23
N TYR A 87 -6.40 -4.45 -7.15
CA TYR A 87 -6.00 -5.37 -6.07
C TYR A 87 -4.76 -6.22 -6.37
N GLN A 88 -4.10 -6.05 -7.51
CA GLN A 88 -3.04 -6.99 -7.90
C GLN A 88 -1.89 -7.10 -6.88
N LEU A 89 -1.56 -6.01 -6.17
CA LEU A 89 -0.54 -6.05 -5.14
C LEU A 89 -0.97 -6.83 -3.87
N THR A 90 -2.26 -7.07 -3.65
CA THR A 90 -2.73 -7.90 -2.53
C THR A 90 -2.36 -9.37 -2.69
N PHE A 91 -2.04 -9.80 -3.92
CA PHE A 91 -1.62 -11.16 -4.25
C PHE A 91 -0.09 -11.33 -4.25
N SER A 92 0.66 -10.28 -3.87
CA SER A 92 2.13 -10.39 -3.80
C SER A 92 2.54 -11.52 -2.87
N ASP A 93 3.58 -12.26 -3.29
CA ASP A 93 4.16 -13.34 -2.53
C ASP A 93 5.70 -13.21 -2.48
N ARG A 94 6.33 -14.16 -1.79
CA ARG A 94 7.77 -14.15 -1.56
C ARG A 94 8.60 -14.49 -2.80
N GLU A 95 7.99 -14.98 -3.85
CA GLU A 95 8.63 -15.35 -5.11
C GLU A 95 8.62 -14.20 -6.12
N TRP A 96 7.86 -13.13 -5.85
CA TRP A 96 7.79 -11.98 -6.74
C TRP A 96 9.12 -11.23 -6.78
N ASN A 97 9.70 -11.20 -7.96
CA ASN A 97 10.89 -10.39 -8.24
C ASN A 97 10.50 -9.01 -8.83
N THR A 98 11.50 -8.20 -9.13
CA THR A 98 11.30 -6.86 -9.65
C THR A 98 10.65 -6.82 -11.03
N THR A 99 10.79 -7.88 -11.84
CA THR A 99 10.13 -7.98 -13.16
C THR A 99 8.61 -8.11 -12.99
N VAL A 100 8.16 -8.92 -12.02
CA VAL A 100 6.72 -9.04 -11.71
C VAL A 100 6.18 -7.72 -11.17
N LEU A 101 6.90 -7.08 -10.26
CA LEU A 101 6.50 -5.79 -9.70
C LEU A 101 6.39 -4.72 -10.78
N ASP A 102 7.40 -4.60 -11.63
CA ASP A 102 7.44 -3.64 -12.73
C ASP A 102 6.30 -3.89 -13.73
N PHE A 103 6.07 -5.14 -14.09
CA PHE A 103 4.95 -5.53 -14.95
C PHE A 103 3.61 -5.05 -14.37
N LEU A 104 3.35 -5.28 -13.09
CA LEU A 104 2.08 -4.89 -12.47
C LEU A 104 1.91 -3.37 -12.38
N ILE A 105 3.00 -2.64 -12.14
CA ILE A 105 2.98 -1.18 -12.15
C ILE A 105 2.64 -0.67 -13.55
N HIS A 106 3.32 -1.18 -14.58
CA HIS A 106 3.09 -0.78 -15.97
C HIS A 106 1.75 -1.28 -16.49
N TRP A 107 1.29 -2.46 -16.10
CA TRP A 107 -0.03 -2.95 -16.50
C TRP A 107 -1.16 -1.98 -16.14
N GLN A 108 -1.09 -1.34 -14.98
CA GLN A 108 -2.01 -0.25 -14.66
C GLN A 108 -1.66 1.04 -15.42
N ALA A 109 -0.38 1.40 -15.47
CA ALA A 109 0.08 2.67 -16.02
C ALA A 109 -0.13 2.79 -17.54
N ASP A 110 -0.06 1.70 -18.28
CA ASP A 110 -0.22 1.67 -19.74
C ASP A 110 -1.71 1.67 -20.17
N VAL A 111 -2.61 1.30 -19.25
CA VAL A 111 -4.04 1.16 -19.54
C VAL A 111 -4.86 2.32 -19.01
N LEU A 112 -4.58 2.79 -17.80
CA LEU A 112 -5.37 3.81 -17.12
C LEU A 112 -4.72 5.22 -17.24
N PRO A 113 -5.51 6.29 -17.25
CA PRO A 113 -4.96 7.63 -17.07
C PRO A 113 -4.38 7.78 -15.66
N ARG A 114 -3.28 8.51 -15.51
CA ARG A 114 -2.54 8.67 -14.25
C ARG A 114 -3.41 9.10 -13.07
N SER A 115 -4.43 9.91 -13.31
CA SER A 115 -5.39 10.34 -12.29
C SER A 115 -6.24 9.22 -11.71
N SER A 116 -6.27 8.07 -12.38
CA SER A 116 -7.07 6.89 -12.01
C SER A 116 -6.25 5.78 -11.36
N TYR A 117 -4.91 5.92 -11.27
CA TYR A 117 -4.08 4.90 -10.62
C TYR A 117 -4.47 4.76 -9.16
N ASN A 118 -4.55 3.53 -8.70
CA ASN A 118 -4.77 3.22 -7.30
C ASN A 118 -4.07 1.91 -6.92
N TRP A 119 -3.60 1.84 -5.69
CA TRP A 119 -2.76 0.76 -5.19
C TRP A 119 -3.33 0.25 -3.88
N VAL A 120 -3.62 -1.03 -3.83
CA VAL A 120 -4.10 -1.72 -2.62
C VAL A 120 -3.12 -2.83 -2.30
N LEU A 121 -2.45 -2.75 -1.15
CA LEU A 121 -1.50 -3.76 -0.70
C LEU A 121 -2.15 -4.79 0.21
N ASP A 122 -2.96 -4.31 1.16
CA ASP A 122 -3.66 -5.11 2.15
C ASP A 122 -5.14 -4.78 2.18
N ASN A 123 -5.95 -5.75 2.52
CA ASN A 123 -7.37 -5.57 2.83
C ASN A 123 -7.83 -6.62 3.87
N HIS A 124 -9.11 -6.60 4.20
CA HIS A 124 -9.71 -7.49 5.19
C HIS A 124 -9.97 -8.93 4.68
N ASP A 125 -9.69 -9.22 3.42
CA ASP A 125 -9.92 -10.52 2.78
C ASP A 125 -8.63 -11.26 2.42
N ASN A 126 -7.48 -10.61 2.60
CA ASN A 126 -6.17 -11.17 2.28
C ASN A 126 -5.22 -11.07 3.47
N HIS A 127 -4.26 -12.00 3.55
CA HIS A 127 -3.22 -11.99 4.57
C HIS A 127 -2.47 -10.65 4.60
N ARG A 128 -2.20 -10.14 5.80
CA ARG A 128 -1.43 -8.92 6.00
C ARG A 128 -0.04 -9.02 5.40
N THR A 129 0.49 -7.92 4.89
CA THR A 129 1.82 -7.86 4.27
C THR A 129 2.91 -8.46 5.13
N SER A 130 2.94 -8.13 6.43
CA SER A 130 3.93 -8.66 7.38
C SER A 130 3.91 -10.19 7.51
N SER A 131 2.73 -10.80 7.39
CA SER A 131 2.56 -12.26 7.47
C SER A 131 2.74 -12.96 6.13
N ARG A 132 2.22 -12.37 5.05
CA ARG A 132 2.28 -12.89 3.69
C ARG A 132 3.69 -12.85 3.12
N LEU A 133 4.39 -11.74 3.35
CA LEU A 133 5.76 -11.52 2.90
C LEU A 133 6.73 -11.74 4.08
N PHE A 134 7.36 -10.69 4.54
CA PHE A 134 8.28 -10.72 5.69
C PHE A 134 8.01 -9.49 6.55
N ASP A 135 8.12 -9.63 7.87
CA ASP A 135 7.92 -8.51 8.80
C ASP A 135 8.84 -7.32 8.46
N GLU A 136 10.10 -7.60 8.18
CA GLU A 136 11.08 -6.59 7.80
C GLU A 136 10.77 -5.90 6.47
N SER A 137 9.94 -6.48 5.61
CA SER A 137 9.59 -5.91 4.30
C SER A 137 8.48 -4.86 4.33
N VAL A 138 7.80 -4.68 5.44
CA VAL A 138 6.65 -3.76 5.60
C VAL A 138 6.97 -2.34 5.15
N ASP A 139 8.13 -1.80 5.56
CA ASP A 139 8.55 -0.45 5.16
C ASP A 139 8.78 -0.34 3.65
N VAL A 140 9.35 -1.38 3.05
CA VAL A 140 9.60 -1.46 1.60
C VAL A 140 8.30 -1.37 0.82
N TRP A 141 7.31 -2.15 1.20
CA TRP A 141 6.01 -2.15 0.54
C TRP A 141 5.21 -0.88 0.80
N ASN A 142 5.33 -0.30 1.99
CA ASN A 142 4.78 1.03 2.28
C ASN A 142 5.45 2.13 1.42
N MET A 143 6.77 2.06 1.17
CA MET A 143 7.46 2.97 0.25
C MET A 143 6.90 2.85 -1.17
N ILE A 144 6.70 1.63 -1.66
CA ILE A 144 6.12 1.38 -2.98
C ILE A 144 4.71 1.98 -3.05
N VAL A 145 3.78 1.53 -2.21
CA VAL A 145 2.36 1.91 -2.31
C VAL A 145 2.14 3.40 -2.05
N LEU A 146 2.83 3.98 -1.08
CA LEU A 146 2.64 5.39 -0.74
C LEU A 146 3.30 6.35 -1.73
N LEU A 147 4.37 5.95 -2.42
CA LEU A 147 5.15 6.87 -3.25
C LEU A 147 4.94 6.65 -4.77
N LEU A 148 4.27 5.58 -5.19
CA LEU A 148 3.76 5.46 -6.55
C LEU A 148 2.72 6.55 -6.86
N PRO A 149 2.61 6.99 -8.12
CA PRO A 149 1.58 7.97 -8.52
C PRO A 149 0.17 7.38 -8.36
N GLY A 150 -0.81 8.22 -8.10
CA GLY A 150 -2.22 7.82 -7.94
C GLY A 150 -2.65 7.70 -6.46
N LEU A 151 -3.71 6.96 -6.17
CA LEU A 151 -4.27 6.80 -4.84
C LEU A 151 -3.62 5.59 -4.13
N ALA A 152 -3.21 5.75 -2.88
CA ALA A 152 -2.81 4.64 -2.01
C ALA A 152 -3.95 4.27 -1.06
N SER A 153 -4.41 3.03 -1.12
CA SER A 153 -5.36 2.49 -0.15
C SER A 153 -4.59 1.70 0.91
N VAL A 154 -4.75 2.09 2.17
CA VAL A 154 -4.04 1.51 3.31
C VAL A 154 -5.03 0.83 4.24
N TYR A 155 -4.78 -0.43 4.54
CA TYR A 155 -5.54 -1.17 5.54
C TYR A 155 -5.01 -0.88 6.94
N TYR A 156 -5.89 -0.74 7.94
CA TYR A 156 -5.45 -0.42 9.30
C TYR A 156 -4.45 -1.45 9.84
N GLY A 157 -3.44 -0.96 10.54
CA GLY A 157 -2.37 -1.77 11.11
C GLY A 157 -1.20 -2.08 10.17
N THR A 158 -1.33 -1.82 8.85
CA THR A 158 -0.21 -1.91 7.90
C THR A 158 0.89 -0.92 8.27
N GLU A 159 0.52 0.27 8.77
CA GLU A 159 1.44 1.30 9.27
C GLU A 159 2.25 0.87 10.49
N LEU A 160 1.78 -0.16 11.21
CA LEU A 160 2.46 -0.74 12.38
C LEU A 160 3.22 -2.03 12.07
N GLY A 161 3.03 -2.60 10.87
CA GLY A 161 3.47 -3.96 10.58
C GLY A 161 2.70 -5.00 11.39
N MET A 162 1.39 -4.80 11.61
CA MET A 162 0.56 -5.79 12.30
C MET A 162 0.55 -7.11 11.54
N GLU A 163 0.70 -8.21 12.27
CA GLU A 163 0.66 -9.57 11.76
C GLU A 163 -0.76 -10.17 11.82
N ASP A 164 -0.97 -11.25 11.06
CA ASP A 164 -2.19 -12.05 11.13
C ASP A 164 -2.31 -12.74 12.50
N LEU A 165 -3.53 -12.77 13.01
CA LEU A 165 -3.85 -13.57 14.21
C LEU A 165 -3.78 -15.06 13.87
N LYS A 166 -3.12 -15.81 14.75
CA LYS A 166 -3.16 -17.28 14.75
C LYS A 166 -4.27 -17.73 15.71
N LEU A 167 -5.45 -17.96 15.15
CA LEU A 167 -6.66 -18.29 15.93
C LEU A 167 -6.82 -19.80 16.14
N ARG A 168 -7.27 -20.18 17.34
CA ARG A 168 -7.82 -21.51 17.55
C ARG A 168 -9.21 -21.61 16.93
N ARG A 169 -9.68 -22.84 16.66
CA ARG A 169 -10.99 -23.08 16.05
C ARG A 169 -12.16 -22.43 16.80
N ASP A 170 -12.09 -22.42 18.12
CA ASP A 170 -13.13 -21.87 19.01
C ASP A 170 -13.12 -20.33 19.07
N GLN A 171 -12.10 -19.68 18.53
CA GLN A 171 -11.97 -18.22 18.52
C GLN A 171 -12.45 -17.56 17.23
N GLY A 172 -12.56 -18.32 16.13
CA GLY A 172 -12.99 -17.79 14.84
C GLY A 172 -14.46 -17.45 14.81
N GLN A 173 -14.79 -16.32 14.16
CA GLN A 173 -16.14 -15.77 14.06
C GLN A 173 -16.67 -15.73 12.62
N ASP A 174 -15.76 -15.65 11.63
CA ASP A 174 -16.12 -15.61 10.21
C ASP A 174 -16.56 -16.99 9.71
N HIS A 175 -17.72 -17.04 9.08
CA HIS A 175 -18.28 -18.26 8.48
C HIS A 175 -17.99 -18.40 6.98
N PHE A 176 -17.33 -17.41 6.38
CA PHE A 176 -16.98 -17.44 4.97
C PHE A 176 -15.90 -18.51 4.69
N ASN A 177 -15.99 -19.19 3.56
CA ASN A 177 -15.05 -20.21 3.09
C ASN A 177 -14.92 -21.49 3.91
N GLY A 178 -15.90 -21.92 4.66
CA GLY A 178 -15.73 -23.28 5.08
C GLY A 178 -16.49 -23.79 6.26
N GLY A 179 -17.38 -23.04 6.74
CA GLY A 179 -18.17 -23.48 7.89
C GLY A 179 -17.26 -23.73 9.13
N LEU A 180 -17.89 -24.18 10.18
CA LEU A 180 -17.22 -24.57 11.43
C LEU A 180 -16.11 -25.60 11.14
N GLY A 181 -14.86 -25.22 11.38
CA GLY A 181 -13.73 -26.17 11.39
C GLY A 181 -12.62 -25.99 10.35
N ARG A 182 -12.67 -25.04 9.42
CA ARG A 182 -11.51 -24.70 8.60
C ARG A 182 -10.61 -23.66 9.27
N VAL A 183 -9.29 -23.84 9.09
CA VAL A 183 -8.26 -23.05 9.78
C VAL A 183 -7.99 -21.71 9.08
N ASP A 184 -8.41 -21.58 7.83
CA ASP A 184 -8.10 -20.45 6.97
C ASP A 184 -9.33 -19.53 6.85
N ARG A 185 -9.54 -18.75 7.91
CA ARG A 185 -10.63 -17.77 8.00
C ARG A 185 -10.06 -16.37 7.94
N ARG A 186 -10.80 -15.46 7.31
CA ARG A 186 -10.46 -14.02 7.21
C ARG A 186 -10.28 -13.33 8.56
N ASP A 187 -10.75 -13.93 9.64
CA ASP A 187 -10.54 -13.44 11.02
C ASP A 187 -9.08 -13.17 11.35
N GLY A 188 -8.13 -13.93 10.76
CA GLY A 188 -6.71 -13.71 10.96
C GLY A 188 -6.26 -12.29 10.63
N TYR A 189 -6.80 -11.70 9.58
CA TYR A 189 -6.43 -10.36 9.12
C TYR A 189 -7.29 -9.24 9.74
N ARG A 190 -8.33 -9.60 10.51
CA ARG A 190 -9.34 -8.68 11.07
C ARG A 190 -9.19 -8.45 12.57
N GLY A 191 -8.02 -8.78 13.11
CA GLY A 191 -7.71 -8.60 14.53
C GLY A 191 -7.84 -7.15 14.98
N PRO A 192 -8.12 -6.91 16.28
CA PRO A 192 -8.25 -5.57 16.83
C PRO A 192 -7.00 -4.73 16.58
N MET A 193 -7.19 -3.43 16.33
CA MET A 193 -6.09 -2.46 16.25
C MET A 193 -5.32 -2.42 17.56
N LEU A 194 -4.00 -2.37 17.48
CA LEU A 194 -3.10 -2.38 18.61
C LEU A 194 -2.71 -0.94 18.99
N TRP A 195 -3.41 -0.37 19.98
CA TRP A 195 -3.19 1.03 20.38
C TRP A 195 -2.08 1.19 21.40
N ASP A 196 -2.02 0.31 22.40
CA ASP A 196 -1.04 0.35 23.48
C ASP A 196 -0.82 -1.03 24.10
N ASP A 197 -0.08 -1.11 25.21
CA ASP A 197 0.27 -2.32 25.95
C ASP A 197 -0.67 -2.61 27.13
N THR A 198 -1.81 -1.93 27.20
CA THR A 198 -2.83 -2.17 28.25
C THR A 198 -3.77 -3.33 27.87
N GLU A 199 -4.71 -3.66 28.76
CA GLU A 199 -5.70 -4.71 28.53
C GLU A 199 -6.43 -4.51 27.19
N ASN A 200 -6.62 -5.61 26.46
CA ASN A 200 -7.19 -5.60 25.10
C ASN A 200 -6.44 -4.69 24.12
N ALA A 201 -5.14 -4.42 24.33
CA ALA A 201 -4.31 -3.52 23.53
C ALA A 201 -4.91 -2.10 23.40
N GLY A 202 -5.59 -1.59 24.43
CA GLY A 202 -6.29 -0.31 24.40
C GLY A 202 -7.45 -0.23 23.41
N PHE A 203 -7.85 -1.35 22.80
CA PHE A 203 -8.90 -1.39 21.78
C PHE A 203 -10.32 -1.23 22.37
N THR A 204 -10.57 -1.84 23.53
CA THR A 204 -11.87 -1.77 24.21
C THR A 204 -11.73 -1.87 25.73
N THR A 205 -12.63 -1.20 26.44
CA THR A 205 -12.81 -1.34 27.89
C THR A 205 -13.76 -2.50 28.27
N GLY A 206 -14.34 -3.17 27.27
CA GLY A 206 -15.18 -4.37 27.49
C GLY A 206 -14.34 -5.56 27.93
N LYS A 207 -14.97 -6.60 28.46
CA LYS A 207 -14.31 -7.81 28.96
C LYS A 207 -13.45 -8.52 27.92
N LYS A 208 -13.85 -8.46 26.63
CA LYS A 208 -13.08 -9.01 25.52
C LYS A 208 -13.51 -8.34 24.20
N PRO A 209 -12.59 -8.17 23.23
CA PRO A 209 -12.94 -7.77 21.86
C PRO A 209 -13.60 -8.92 21.10
N TRP A 210 -14.13 -8.62 19.89
CA TRP A 210 -14.73 -9.60 18.98
C TRP A 210 -13.79 -10.76 18.63
N LEU A 211 -12.56 -10.42 18.26
CA LEU A 211 -11.45 -11.35 18.06
C LEU A 211 -10.38 -11.10 19.11
N PRO A 212 -9.54 -12.09 19.48
CA PRO A 212 -8.42 -11.87 20.39
C PRO A 212 -7.47 -10.81 19.85
N VAL A 213 -6.80 -10.08 20.73
CA VAL A 213 -5.66 -9.23 20.34
C VAL A 213 -4.45 -10.09 19.98
N HIS A 214 -3.62 -9.60 19.07
CA HIS A 214 -2.40 -10.30 18.68
C HIS A 214 -1.43 -10.39 19.87
N PRO A 215 -0.78 -11.55 20.12
CA PRO A 215 0.09 -11.74 21.29
C PRO A 215 1.27 -10.79 21.40
N ASN A 216 1.71 -10.18 20.29
CA ASN A 216 2.82 -9.23 20.27
C ASN A 216 2.39 -7.77 20.57
N PHE A 217 1.14 -7.52 20.98
CA PHE A 217 0.58 -6.18 21.19
C PHE A 217 1.42 -5.32 22.16
N TRP A 218 2.15 -5.93 23.06
CA TRP A 218 3.03 -5.24 24.01
C TRP A 218 4.21 -4.52 23.33
N ARG A 219 4.61 -4.93 22.13
CA ARG A 219 5.71 -4.31 21.34
C ARG A 219 5.23 -3.70 20.02
N THR A 220 4.26 -4.32 19.34
CA THR A 220 3.71 -3.84 18.08
C THR A 220 2.42 -3.09 18.36
N ASN A 221 2.54 -1.83 18.75
CA ASN A 221 1.39 -0.96 19.01
C ASN A 221 1.74 0.51 18.73
N VAL A 222 0.70 1.32 18.61
CA VAL A 222 0.83 2.76 18.31
C VAL A 222 1.67 3.49 19.34
N ASN A 223 1.44 3.22 20.63
CA ASN A 223 2.08 3.96 21.71
C ASN A 223 3.60 3.70 21.80
N VAL A 224 4.00 2.43 21.63
CA VAL A 224 5.43 2.05 21.61
C VAL A 224 6.09 2.62 20.35
N GLN A 225 5.47 2.41 19.18
CA GLN A 225 6.06 2.82 17.90
C GLN A 225 6.14 4.36 17.74
N LYS A 226 5.26 5.12 18.35
CA LYS A 226 5.39 6.60 18.37
C LYS A 226 6.71 7.08 18.98
N ARG A 227 7.27 6.34 19.93
CA ARG A 227 8.49 6.71 20.66
C ARG A 227 9.77 6.26 19.97
N ASP A 228 9.69 5.28 19.07
CA ASP A 228 10.83 4.77 18.33
C ASP A 228 10.94 5.45 16.96
N PRO A 229 11.95 6.31 16.70
CA PRO A 229 12.10 6.99 15.42
C PRO A 229 12.32 6.07 14.24
N ASN A 230 12.72 4.82 14.47
CA ASN A 230 12.99 3.81 13.45
C ASN A 230 11.84 2.83 13.26
N SER A 231 10.72 3.00 13.95
CA SER A 231 9.54 2.14 13.83
C SER A 231 8.85 2.26 12.46
N HIS A 232 8.08 1.24 12.11
CA HIS A 232 7.22 1.24 10.93
C HIS A 232 6.28 2.45 10.92
N LEU A 233 5.63 2.77 12.05
CA LEU A 233 4.74 3.92 12.18
C LEU A 233 5.44 5.25 11.85
N ASN A 234 6.65 5.47 12.35
CA ASN A 234 7.35 6.72 12.10
C ASN A 234 7.93 6.75 10.67
N THR A 235 8.32 5.63 10.10
CA THR A 235 8.64 5.51 8.67
C THR A 235 7.41 5.83 7.83
N PHE A 236 6.27 5.22 8.11
CA PHE A 236 5.00 5.48 7.43
C PHE A 236 4.60 6.96 7.49
N LYS A 237 4.72 7.62 8.63
CA LYS A 237 4.43 9.05 8.78
C LYS A 237 5.31 9.92 7.88
N ARG A 238 6.61 9.62 7.79
CA ARG A 238 7.52 10.35 6.88
C ARG A 238 7.12 10.15 5.42
N LEU A 239 6.78 8.93 5.02
CA LEU A 239 6.28 8.63 3.67
C LEU A 239 4.97 9.36 3.36
N ALA A 240 4.02 9.35 4.29
CA ALA A 240 2.74 10.05 4.16
C ALA A 240 2.90 11.57 4.09
N ALA A 241 3.89 12.14 4.79
CA ALA A 241 4.23 13.55 4.68
C ALA A 241 4.83 13.89 3.31
N LEU A 242 5.80 13.09 2.86
CA LEU A 242 6.42 13.24 1.54
C LEU A 242 5.39 13.13 0.42
N ARG A 243 4.46 12.17 0.50
CA ARG A 243 3.39 11.97 -0.48
C ARG A 243 2.58 13.25 -0.78
N LYS A 244 2.46 14.16 0.17
CA LYS A 244 1.68 15.41 0.04
C LYS A 244 2.43 16.52 -0.69
N THR A 245 3.69 16.32 -1.01
CA THR A 245 4.52 17.34 -1.67
C THR A 245 4.20 17.44 -3.17
N PRO A 246 4.44 18.62 -3.80
CA PRO A 246 4.21 18.81 -5.25
C PRO A 246 4.94 17.80 -6.13
N ILE A 247 6.18 17.44 -5.79
CA ILE A 247 6.96 16.45 -6.55
C ILE A 247 6.29 15.07 -6.56
N MET A 248 5.62 14.68 -5.49
CA MET A 248 4.90 13.39 -5.43
C MET A 248 3.53 13.45 -6.13
N THR A 249 2.89 14.61 -6.18
CA THR A 249 1.59 14.78 -6.83
C THR A 249 1.70 15.06 -8.33
N HIS A 250 2.68 15.87 -8.75
CA HIS A 250 2.80 16.36 -10.13
C HIS A 250 4.07 15.90 -10.85
N GLY A 251 5.12 15.49 -10.11
CA GLY A 251 6.42 15.10 -10.68
C GLY A 251 6.32 13.96 -11.68
N ASP A 252 7.21 13.92 -12.68
CA ASP A 252 7.34 12.82 -13.63
C ASP A 252 7.66 11.52 -12.93
N PHE A 253 7.31 10.42 -13.55
CA PHE A 253 7.45 9.08 -12.97
C PHE A 253 8.18 8.15 -13.93
N HIS A 254 9.28 7.57 -13.47
CA HIS A 254 10.05 6.56 -14.21
C HIS A 254 10.41 5.39 -13.31
N THR A 255 10.47 4.19 -13.89
CA THR A 255 10.80 2.95 -13.18
C THR A 255 12.10 2.36 -13.71
N HIS A 256 12.82 1.62 -12.85
CA HIS A 256 14.08 0.99 -13.20
C HIS A 256 14.24 -0.36 -12.48
N ILE A 257 14.35 -1.43 -13.24
CA ILE A 257 14.82 -2.72 -12.72
C ILE A 257 16.34 -2.66 -12.59
N ILE A 258 16.83 -2.49 -11.38
CA ILE A 258 18.28 -2.41 -11.12
C ILE A 258 18.92 -3.79 -11.10
N ARG A 259 18.27 -4.74 -10.44
CA ARG A 259 18.62 -6.16 -10.36
C ARG A 259 17.37 -7.01 -10.15
N THR A 260 17.48 -8.32 -10.17
CA THR A 260 16.38 -9.24 -9.95
C THR A 260 15.55 -8.92 -8.70
N TRP A 261 16.20 -8.39 -7.65
CA TRP A 261 15.55 -8.10 -6.37
C TRP A 261 15.63 -6.63 -5.97
N VAL A 262 16.30 -5.79 -6.75
CA VAL A 262 16.41 -4.36 -6.47
C VAL A 262 15.66 -3.56 -7.51
N TYR A 263 14.66 -2.87 -7.04
CA TYR A 263 13.78 -2.00 -7.82
C TYR A 263 13.98 -0.54 -7.45
N MET A 264 13.87 0.33 -8.42
CA MET A 264 13.89 1.77 -8.21
C MET A 264 12.80 2.44 -9.04
N PHE A 265 12.22 3.48 -8.50
CA PHE A 265 11.47 4.44 -9.29
C PHE A 265 11.79 5.86 -8.86
N THR A 266 11.59 6.80 -9.76
CA THR A 266 11.87 8.21 -9.52
C THR A 266 10.62 9.07 -9.70
N ARG A 267 10.59 10.16 -8.95
CA ARG A 267 9.67 11.28 -9.14
C ARG A 267 10.52 12.52 -9.32
N SER A 268 10.28 13.27 -10.41
CA SER A 268 11.07 14.46 -10.74
C SER A 268 10.15 15.63 -11.03
N LEU A 269 10.47 16.78 -10.47
CA LEU A 269 9.75 18.04 -10.70
C LEU A 269 10.79 19.17 -10.69
N GLU A 270 10.89 19.89 -11.80
CA GLU A 270 11.91 20.92 -12.01
C GLU A 270 13.31 20.31 -11.77
N ASP A 271 14.11 20.88 -10.88
CA ASP A 271 15.48 20.41 -10.55
C ASP A 271 15.53 19.40 -9.40
N GLU A 272 14.35 19.04 -8.85
CA GLU A 272 14.27 18.10 -7.74
C GLU A 272 13.96 16.69 -8.22
N THR A 273 14.61 15.70 -7.60
CA THR A 273 14.35 14.27 -7.82
C THR A 273 14.26 13.54 -6.48
N ILE A 274 13.21 12.76 -6.35
CA ILE A 274 13.06 11.73 -5.31
C ILE A 274 13.26 10.37 -5.99
N ALA A 275 14.17 9.56 -5.46
CA ALA A 275 14.34 8.17 -5.89
C ALA A 275 13.97 7.23 -4.74
N VAL A 276 13.11 6.27 -5.03
CA VAL A 276 12.72 5.21 -4.12
C VAL A 276 13.45 3.94 -4.55
N LEU A 277 14.38 3.49 -3.74
CA LEU A 277 15.23 2.33 -4.01
C LEU A 277 14.92 1.24 -2.98
N VAL A 278 14.51 0.07 -3.44
CA VAL A 278 14.08 -1.03 -2.57
C VAL A 278 14.75 -2.34 -2.94
N ASN A 279 15.20 -3.08 -1.94
CA ASN A 279 15.59 -4.48 -2.04
C ASN A 279 14.45 -5.34 -1.50
N ILE A 280 13.72 -6.00 -2.41
CA ILE A 280 12.61 -6.90 -2.06
C ILE A 280 13.07 -8.35 -1.83
N GLY A 281 14.37 -8.64 -2.06
CA GLY A 281 14.95 -9.97 -1.95
C GLY A 281 15.48 -10.28 -0.55
N THR A 282 15.92 -11.52 -0.40
CA THR A 282 16.43 -12.11 0.86
C THR A 282 17.95 -11.99 1.01
N GLU A 283 18.65 -11.40 0.04
CA GLU A 283 20.10 -11.27 0.04
C GLU A 283 20.54 -9.81 0.14
N TRP A 284 21.78 -9.61 0.59
CA TRP A 284 22.41 -8.30 0.54
C TRP A 284 22.70 -7.88 -0.88
N GLU A 285 22.43 -6.63 -1.19
CA GLU A 285 22.73 -6.05 -2.51
C GLU A 285 23.66 -4.84 -2.39
N GLU A 286 24.63 -4.75 -3.31
CA GLU A 286 25.49 -3.57 -3.45
C GLU A 286 25.11 -2.81 -4.72
N ILE A 287 24.64 -1.59 -4.57
CA ILE A 287 24.15 -0.74 -5.64
C ILE A 287 25.08 0.47 -5.81
N CYS A 288 25.70 0.57 -6.97
CA CYS A 288 26.59 1.65 -7.32
C CYS A 288 25.96 2.57 -8.38
N THR A 289 26.48 3.79 -8.53
CA THR A 289 26.02 4.76 -9.54
C THR A 289 25.96 4.18 -10.95
N LYS A 290 26.91 3.27 -11.30
CA LYS A 290 26.92 2.59 -12.61
C LYS A 290 25.69 1.67 -12.85
N HIS A 291 24.98 1.26 -11.80
CA HIS A 291 23.81 0.40 -11.90
C HIS A 291 22.51 1.20 -12.06
N VAL A 292 22.48 2.45 -11.59
CA VAL A 292 21.26 3.29 -11.58
C VAL A 292 21.14 4.20 -12.82
N GLY A 293 22.07 4.07 -13.77
CA GLY A 293 22.00 4.79 -15.06
C GLY A 293 22.45 6.25 -15.00
N CYS A 294 22.49 6.90 -16.18
CA CYS A 294 22.97 8.28 -16.34
C CYS A 294 21.96 9.34 -15.85
N GLU A 295 20.72 8.94 -15.58
CA GLU A 295 19.63 9.87 -15.20
C GLU A 295 19.63 10.22 -13.71
N MET A 296 20.39 9.50 -12.89
CA MET A 296 20.47 9.78 -11.46
C MET A 296 21.42 10.95 -11.18
N PRO A 297 21.01 11.88 -10.31
CA PRO A 297 21.87 12.96 -9.84
C PRO A 297 23.17 12.43 -9.25
N SER A 298 24.24 13.20 -9.41
CA SER A 298 25.61 12.83 -8.99
C SER A 298 25.75 12.63 -7.47
N SER A 299 24.81 13.12 -6.68
CA SER A 299 24.71 12.86 -5.26
C SER A 299 23.27 13.03 -4.77
N MET A 300 22.88 12.24 -3.78
CA MET A 300 21.56 12.32 -3.14
C MET A 300 21.70 12.19 -1.62
N PHE A 301 20.66 12.59 -0.91
CA PHE A 301 20.56 12.49 0.55
C PHE A 301 19.45 11.50 0.94
N VAL A 302 19.69 10.72 1.98
CA VAL A 302 18.66 9.83 2.53
C VAL A 302 17.56 10.67 3.20
N HIS A 303 16.39 10.73 2.58
CA HIS A 303 15.20 11.39 3.12
C HIS A 303 14.47 10.50 4.14
N THR A 304 14.24 9.25 3.77
CA THR A 304 13.58 8.24 4.61
C THR A 304 14.22 6.88 4.35
N ARG A 305 14.21 6.03 5.34
CA ARG A 305 14.74 4.67 5.26
C ARG A 305 13.83 3.68 5.94
N SER A 306 13.94 2.40 5.59
CA SER A 306 13.35 1.31 6.37
C SER A 306 14.03 1.17 7.73
N GLY A 307 13.31 0.65 8.71
CA GLY A 307 13.83 0.45 10.07
C GLY A 307 15.11 -0.38 10.13
N ASN A 308 15.26 -1.34 9.22
CA ASN A 308 16.42 -2.25 9.13
C ASN A 308 17.58 -1.72 8.26
N SER A 309 17.53 -0.51 7.70
CA SER A 309 18.63 0.07 6.91
C SER A 309 19.82 0.49 7.77
N ASP A 310 21.06 0.33 7.27
CA ASP A 310 22.30 0.79 7.92
C ASP A 310 22.58 2.28 7.71
N LEU A 311 21.91 2.92 6.76
CA LEU A 311 22.06 4.35 6.51
C LEU A 311 21.16 5.17 7.42
N ASN A 312 21.58 6.41 7.70
CA ASN A 312 20.80 7.37 8.48
C ASN A 312 20.12 8.40 7.59
N ILE A 313 19.02 8.99 8.07
CA ILE A 313 18.40 10.15 7.42
C ILE A 313 19.42 11.29 7.39
N GLY A 314 19.60 11.92 6.23
CA GLY A 314 20.59 12.96 5.96
C GLY A 314 21.91 12.43 5.41
N ASP A 315 22.19 11.13 5.46
CA ASP A 315 23.41 10.58 4.86
C ASP A 315 23.47 10.87 3.36
N LYS A 316 24.63 11.32 2.90
CA LYS A 316 24.89 11.58 1.49
C LYS A 316 25.36 10.33 0.78
N VAL A 317 24.66 9.96 -0.27
CA VAL A 317 24.93 8.75 -1.08
C VAL A 317 25.16 9.11 -2.54
N PHE A 318 25.74 8.17 -3.30
CA PHE A 318 26.04 8.35 -4.72
C PHE A 318 26.88 9.62 -5.03
N SER A 319 27.74 10.03 -4.10
CA SER A 319 28.61 11.18 -4.32
C SER A 319 29.82 10.81 -5.20
N ASN A 320 30.46 11.83 -5.79
CA ASN A 320 31.66 11.64 -6.63
C ASN A 320 32.91 11.12 -5.86
N SER A 321 32.86 11.02 -4.52
CA SER A 321 33.92 10.41 -3.73
C SER A 321 33.94 8.89 -3.92
N LYS A 322 35.14 8.29 -3.99
CA LYS A 322 35.27 6.83 -4.20
C LYS A 322 34.52 5.98 -3.17
N SER A 323 34.40 6.46 -1.92
CA SER A 323 33.81 5.74 -0.79
C SER A 323 32.26 5.75 -0.77
N SER A 324 31.62 6.66 -1.50
CA SER A 324 30.16 6.82 -1.49
C SER A 324 29.48 6.57 -2.84
N ARG A 325 30.18 5.95 -3.78
CA ARG A 325 29.62 5.58 -5.09
C ARG A 325 28.69 4.38 -5.05
N CYS A 326 28.78 3.56 -3.99
CA CYS A 326 27.96 2.39 -3.79
C CYS A 326 27.28 2.45 -2.42
N ILE A 327 26.11 1.92 -2.35
CA ILE A 327 25.38 1.67 -1.09
C ILE A 327 25.14 0.18 -0.94
N ARG A 328 25.19 -0.31 0.29
CA ARG A 328 24.88 -1.68 0.62
C ARG A 328 23.48 -1.74 1.25
N MET A 329 22.62 -2.53 0.64
CA MET A 329 21.23 -2.68 1.07
C MET A 329 21.04 -4.04 1.74
N ARG A 330 20.44 -4.04 2.90
CA ARG A 330 20.02 -5.27 3.59
C ARG A 330 18.90 -5.96 2.81
N PRO A 331 18.69 -7.26 3.03
CA PRO A 331 17.43 -7.91 2.66
C PRO A 331 16.24 -7.09 3.16
N HIS A 332 15.19 -7.00 2.36
CA HIS A 332 13.95 -6.32 2.70
C HIS A 332 14.13 -4.89 3.22
N SER A 333 15.09 -4.15 2.66
CA SER A 333 15.34 -2.76 3.03
C SER A 333 15.03 -1.78 1.92
N GLY A 334 14.70 -0.54 2.29
CA GLY A 334 14.38 0.51 1.35
C GLY A 334 14.94 1.86 1.76
N LEU A 335 15.17 2.69 0.75
CA LEU A 335 15.66 4.06 0.86
C LEU A 335 14.81 4.97 -0.01
N VAL A 336 14.43 6.10 0.53
CA VAL A 336 13.92 7.25 -0.23
C VAL A 336 15.02 8.29 -0.24
N LEU A 337 15.50 8.62 -1.42
CA LEU A 337 16.60 9.53 -1.65
C LEU A 337 16.09 10.82 -2.27
N SER A 338 16.68 11.96 -1.91
CA SER A 338 16.34 13.29 -2.42
C SER A 338 17.59 14.03 -2.91
N THR A 339 17.45 14.81 -3.97
CA THR A 339 18.50 15.77 -4.41
C THR A 339 18.65 16.94 -3.44
N SER A 340 17.62 17.28 -2.68
CA SER A 340 17.63 18.38 -1.73
C SER A 340 17.92 17.91 -0.30
N GLU A 341 18.97 18.49 0.30
CA GLU A 341 19.28 18.30 1.73
C GLU A 341 18.19 18.88 2.64
N ALA A 342 17.52 19.95 2.21
CA ALA A 342 16.47 20.62 2.97
C ALA A 342 15.25 19.72 3.24
N PHE A 343 14.92 18.78 2.34
CA PHE A 343 13.88 17.79 2.57
C PHE A 343 14.17 16.88 3.77
N SER A 344 15.45 16.58 4.05
CA SER A 344 15.83 15.75 5.19
C SER A 344 15.71 16.47 6.53
N VAL A 345 15.96 17.78 6.56
CA VAL A 345 15.99 18.61 7.79
C VAL A 345 14.59 19.05 8.21
N HIS A 346 13.70 19.39 7.26
CA HIS A 346 12.33 19.82 7.59
C HIS A 346 11.48 18.68 8.18
N SER A 347 11.71 17.44 7.77
CA SER A 347 11.06 16.27 8.40
C SER A 347 11.46 16.10 9.86
N SER A 348 12.71 16.41 10.20
CA SER A 348 13.23 16.31 11.58
C SER A 348 12.73 17.46 12.47
N ILE A 349 12.63 18.68 11.93
CA ILE A 349 12.13 19.87 12.67
C ILE A 349 10.62 19.78 12.86
N PHE A 350 9.86 19.28 11.88
CA PHE A 350 8.41 19.13 12.02
C PHE A 350 8.04 18.05 13.04
N LEU A 351 8.84 16.98 13.15
CA LEU A 351 8.71 15.96 14.20
C LEU A 351 9.10 16.55 15.58
N LEU A 352 10.09 17.42 15.64
CA LEU A 352 10.49 18.10 16.90
C LEU A 352 9.41 19.11 17.36
N LEU A 353 8.80 19.85 16.43
CA LEU A 353 7.72 20.81 16.74
C LEU A 353 6.42 20.10 17.15
N LEU A 354 6.11 18.93 16.56
CA LEU A 354 4.97 18.11 16.99
C LEU A 354 5.22 17.46 18.36
N ALA A 355 6.46 17.12 18.69
CA ALA A 355 6.83 16.64 20.03
C ALA A 355 6.74 17.76 21.08
N ILE A 356 7.09 19.00 20.74
CA ILE A 356 7.01 20.15 21.63
C ILE A 356 5.55 20.59 21.82
N SER A 357 4.71 20.56 20.77
CA SER A 357 3.29 20.93 20.90
C SER A 357 2.48 19.94 21.74
N SER A 358 2.88 18.67 21.82
CA SER A 358 2.25 17.68 22.71
C SER A 358 2.66 17.83 24.19
N TYR A 359 3.68 18.64 24.50
CA TYR A 359 4.09 18.97 25.88
C TYR A 359 3.39 20.23 26.45
N PHE A 360 2.72 21.03 25.60
CA PHE A 360 2.03 22.24 26.01
C PHE A 360 0.50 22.12 26.08
N ILE A 361 -0.06 20.91 25.84
CA ILE A 361 -1.49 20.58 25.99
C ILE A 361 -1.58 19.36 26.92
N ALA A 362 -1.19 19.55 28.16
CA ALA A 362 -1.48 18.67 29.28
C ALA A 362 -1.94 19.53 30.46
#